data_2c1f040542d1e518b396a657aefbef32
#
_entry.id   2c1f040542d1e518b396a657aefbef32
#
_cell.length_a   1.000
_cell.length_b   1.000
_cell.length_c   1.000
_cell.angle_alpha   90.00
_cell.angle_beta   90.00
_cell.angle_gamma   90.00
#
_symmetry.space_group_name_H-M   'P 1'
#
loop_
_entity.id
_entity.type
_entity.pdbx_description
1 polymer ?
#
loop_
_entity_poly.entity_id
_entity_poly.type
_entity_poly.pdbx_seq_one_letter_code
_entity_poly.pdbx_strand_id
1 'polypeptide(L)'
;MRNILIILGLIILAALARMAFVIIPASGMMAELTPVTPGQCSALGIGPGTEDVTIDPSSGLVFVSSDDRRTGARGGIYAFDLNQRDSVWEVSGDAPADFHPHGISLWTGADGHQRLFVINHRAGFDTADGAHAVEIFDVGENGMLSHVESISHQALLSPNDVLAVGPRSFYATNDRAYHTGMMASLEAYFGLPLSSVSYFDGTQGDMAAHAIAYANGINISADGTEVYVAELLARRVRVYDRDVESGQLSANRALAVPTAPDNIEIDERGDLWIG
;
A
#
# COMPACT_ATOMS: atom_id res chain seq x y z
N MET A 1 34.63 -11.97 32.50
CA MET A 1 34.71 -10.91 31.46
C MET A 1 34.92 -11.49 30.05
N ARG A 2 35.97 -12.29 29.79
CA ARG A 2 36.26 -12.85 28.43
C ARG A 2 35.07 -13.60 27.81
N ASN A 3 34.38 -14.46 28.55
CA ASN A 3 33.26 -15.23 28.04
C ASN A 3 32.02 -14.35 27.74
N ILE A 4 31.78 -13.29 28.53
CA ILE A 4 30.71 -12.32 28.28
C ILE A 4 30.95 -11.55 26.99
N LEU A 5 32.19 -11.12 26.73
CA LEU A 5 32.54 -10.44 25.49
C LEU A 5 32.41 -11.34 24.26
N ILE A 6 32.76 -12.63 24.40
CA ILE A 6 32.56 -13.61 23.32
C ILE A 6 31.07 -13.79 23.03
N ILE A 7 30.24 -13.97 24.06
CA ILE A 7 28.77 -14.12 23.90
C ILE A 7 28.16 -12.88 23.24
N LEU A 8 28.53 -11.69 23.70
CA LEU A 8 28.08 -10.43 23.09
C LEU A 8 28.50 -10.33 21.61
N GLY A 9 29.75 -10.70 21.29
CA GLY A 9 30.22 -10.73 19.91
C GLY A 9 29.43 -11.70 19.03
N LEU A 10 29.09 -12.88 19.54
CA LEU A 10 28.24 -13.86 18.82
C LEU A 10 26.82 -13.37 18.61
N ILE A 11 26.24 -12.69 19.59
CA ILE A 11 24.88 -12.09 19.46
C ILE A 11 24.89 -11.00 18.38
N ILE A 12 25.88 -10.12 18.40
CA ILE A 12 26.02 -9.06 17.38
C ILE A 12 26.18 -9.66 15.98
N LEU A 13 27.06 -10.67 15.86
CA LEU A 13 27.27 -11.34 14.57
C LEU A 13 26.00 -12.00 14.06
N ALA A 14 25.23 -12.68 14.91
CA ALA A 14 23.95 -13.28 14.57
C ALA A 14 22.93 -12.23 14.15
N ALA A 15 22.87 -11.09 14.84
CA ALA A 15 22.00 -9.97 14.49
C ALA A 15 22.35 -9.39 13.09
N LEU A 16 23.63 -9.12 12.83
CA LEU A 16 24.09 -8.64 11.52
C LEU A 16 23.81 -9.66 10.40
N ALA A 17 24.03 -10.94 10.67
CA ALA A 17 23.71 -12.01 9.71
C ALA A 17 22.22 -12.07 9.40
N ARG A 18 21.34 -11.91 10.40
CA ARG A 18 19.89 -11.84 10.22
C ARG A 18 19.48 -10.63 9.39
N MET A 19 20.00 -9.44 9.71
CA MET A 19 19.73 -8.23 8.93
C MET A 19 20.14 -8.40 7.46
N ALA A 20 21.35 -8.90 7.22
CA ALA A 20 21.84 -9.16 5.86
C ALA A 20 20.95 -10.18 5.12
N PHE A 21 20.53 -11.23 5.80
CA PHE A 21 19.63 -12.25 5.24
C PHE A 21 18.25 -11.69 4.84
N VAL A 22 17.75 -10.68 5.53
CA VAL A 22 16.47 -10.02 5.20
C VAL A 22 16.67 -8.96 4.12
N ILE A 23 17.57 -8.02 4.36
CA ILE A 23 17.67 -6.78 3.55
C ILE A 23 18.33 -7.05 2.19
N ILE A 24 19.40 -7.85 2.11
CA ILE A 24 20.11 -8.06 0.84
C ILE A 24 19.19 -8.69 -0.23
N PRO A 25 18.43 -9.77 0.04
CA PRO A 25 17.51 -10.29 -0.95
C PRO A 25 16.34 -9.35 -1.26
N ALA A 26 15.80 -8.65 -0.26
CA ALA A 26 14.68 -7.71 -0.46
C ALA A 26 15.10 -6.48 -1.28
N SER A 27 16.36 -6.02 -1.17
CA SER A 27 16.88 -4.89 -1.96
C SER A 27 17.06 -5.19 -3.45
N GLY A 28 16.90 -6.44 -3.88
CA GLY A 28 17.16 -6.83 -5.28
C GLY A 28 18.64 -6.83 -5.70
N MET A 29 19.58 -6.50 -4.79
CA MET A 29 21.02 -6.38 -5.12
C MET A 29 21.65 -7.66 -5.69
N MET A 30 21.03 -8.82 -5.41
CA MET A 30 21.50 -10.11 -5.90
C MET A 30 20.59 -10.71 -6.99
N ALA A 31 19.56 -9.98 -7.42
CA ALA A 31 18.64 -10.46 -8.45
C ALA A 31 19.25 -10.22 -9.84
N GLU A 32 19.35 -11.28 -10.63
CA GLU A 32 19.61 -11.17 -12.06
C GLU A 32 18.29 -10.86 -12.77
N LEU A 33 18.08 -9.57 -13.07
CA LEU A 33 16.93 -9.11 -13.81
C LEU A 33 17.24 -9.15 -15.30
N THR A 34 16.49 -9.93 -16.06
CA THR A 34 16.47 -9.86 -17.52
C THR A 34 15.32 -8.98 -17.93
N PRO A 35 15.56 -7.72 -18.36
CA PRO A 35 14.49 -6.85 -18.80
C PRO A 35 13.75 -7.45 -20.00
N VAL A 36 12.46 -7.66 -19.87
CA VAL A 36 11.58 -8.05 -20.96
C VAL A 36 10.57 -6.93 -21.15
N THR A 37 10.75 -6.19 -22.24
CA THR A 37 9.82 -5.10 -22.57
C THR A 37 8.99 -5.51 -23.79
N PRO A 38 7.74 -5.96 -23.60
CA PRO A 38 6.91 -6.41 -24.71
C PRO A 38 6.43 -5.26 -25.62
N GLY A 39 6.78 -4.01 -25.33
CA GLY A 39 6.38 -2.83 -26.05
C GLY A 39 7.36 -1.67 -25.89
N GLN A 40 6.91 -0.46 -26.25
CA GLN A 40 7.65 0.76 -26.00
C GLN A 40 7.21 1.37 -24.67
N CYS A 41 8.17 1.66 -23.79
CA CYS A 41 7.94 2.39 -22.56
C CYS A 41 8.25 3.87 -22.79
N SER A 42 7.35 4.74 -22.36
CA SER A 42 7.56 6.19 -22.32
C SER A 42 7.32 6.70 -20.90
N ALA A 43 8.16 7.62 -20.44
CA ALA A 43 7.97 8.24 -19.13
C ALA A 43 6.89 9.34 -19.24
N LEU A 44 5.99 9.38 -18.25
CA LEU A 44 5.05 10.47 -18.05
C LEU A 44 5.42 11.22 -16.78
N GLY A 45 5.73 12.51 -16.88
CA GLY A 45 6.02 13.37 -15.74
C GLY A 45 4.73 13.78 -15.04
N ILE A 46 4.54 13.38 -13.78
CA ILE A 46 3.36 13.70 -12.97
C ILE A 46 3.72 14.67 -11.85
N GLY A 47 4.50 14.21 -10.89
CA GLY A 47 4.93 14.97 -9.73
C GLY A 47 6.05 14.26 -8.98
N PRO A 48 6.61 14.88 -7.93
CA PRO A 48 7.62 14.23 -7.10
C PRO A 48 6.96 13.16 -6.21
N GLY A 49 7.63 12.00 -6.05
CA GLY A 49 7.18 10.95 -5.15
C GLY A 49 5.84 10.34 -5.57
N THR A 50 5.66 10.07 -6.86
CA THR A 50 4.56 9.22 -7.34
C THR A 50 4.71 7.84 -6.72
N GLU A 51 3.62 7.31 -6.20
CA GLU A 51 3.69 6.11 -5.38
C GLU A 51 2.72 5.03 -5.86
N ASP A 52 1.43 5.34 -5.98
CA ASP A 52 0.43 4.36 -6.35
C ASP A 52 -0.44 4.84 -7.52
N VAL A 53 -1.00 3.89 -8.27
CA VAL A 53 -1.78 4.13 -9.47
C VAL A 53 -2.99 3.21 -9.54
N THR A 54 -4.15 3.77 -9.82
CA THR A 54 -5.35 2.99 -10.12
C THR A 54 -6.03 3.49 -11.40
N ILE A 55 -6.73 2.60 -12.08
CA ILE A 55 -7.31 2.87 -13.41
C ILE A 55 -8.80 2.59 -13.38
N ASP A 56 -9.58 3.50 -13.93
CA ASP A 56 -10.97 3.19 -14.31
C ASP A 56 -10.97 2.52 -15.69
N PRO A 57 -11.21 1.20 -15.78
CA PRO A 57 -11.16 0.50 -17.04
C PRO A 57 -12.30 0.92 -17.99
N SER A 58 -13.37 1.52 -17.47
CA SER A 58 -14.52 1.93 -18.27
C SER A 58 -14.27 3.20 -19.06
N SER A 59 -13.54 4.15 -18.47
CA SER A 59 -13.21 5.44 -19.11
C SER A 59 -11.78 5.54 -19.61
N GLY A 60 -10.86 4.72 -19.06
CA GLY A 60 -9.43 4.85 -19.30
C GLY A 60 -8.78 5.97 -18.47
N LEU A 61 -9.51 6.53 -17.50
CA LEU A 61 -8.97 7.52 -16.59
C LEU A 61 -8.07 6.86 -15.55
N VAL A 62 -6.89 7.43 -15.36
CA VAL A 62 -5.87 6.95 -14.41
C VAL A 62 -5.72 7.96 -13.29
N PHE A 63 -5.71 7.48 -12.05
CA PHE A 63 -5.39 8.26 -10.86
C PHE A 63 -4.02 7.86 -10.34
N VAL A 64 -3.24 8.85 -9.90
CA VAL A 64 -1.88 8.64 -9.36
C VAL A 64 -1.72 9.47 -8.10
N SER A 65 -1.31 8.84 -7.00
CA SER A 65 -0.91 9.54 -5.80
C SER A 65 0.51 10.11 -5.94
N SER A 66 0.74 11.31 -5.39
CA SER A 66 2.05 11.97 -5.41
C SER A 66 2.26 12.78 -4.13
N ASP A 67 3.34 12.50 -3.42
CA ASP A 67 3.72 13.21 -2.20
C ASP A 67 5.25 13.36 -2.10
N ASP A 68 5.74 14.61 -2.06
CA ASP A 68 7.16 14.87 -1.84
C ASP A 68 7.51 14.77 -0.36
N ARG A 69 7.73 13.57 0.10
CA ARG A 69 8.11 13.26 1.50
C ARG A 69 9.40 13.95 1.98
N ARG A 70 10.18 14.56 1.08
CA ARG A 70 11.44 15.25 1.42
C ARG A 70 11.21 16.69 1.81
N THR A 71 10.19 17.34 1.25
CA THR A 71 9.90 18.77 1.50
C THR A 71 8.81 18.97 2.53
N GLY A 72 7.95 17.95 2.76
CA GLY A 72 6.75 18.06 3.59
C GLY A 72 5.71 18.99 3.00
N ALA A 73 5.80 19.31 1.70
CA ALA A 73 4.77 20.03 0.99
C ALA A 73 3.52 19.15 0.84
N ARG A 74 2.34 19.77 0.81
CA ARG A 74 1.09 19.06 0.56
C ARG A 74 1.19 18.27 -0.74
N GLY A 75 0.84 16.98 -0.68
CA GLY A 75 0.74 16.12 -1.84
C GLY A 75 -0.57 16.31 -2.61
N GLY A 76 -0.78 15.49 -3.63
CA GLY A 76 -1.97 15.54 -4.48
C GLY A 76 -2.27 14.23 -5.19
N ILE A 77 -3.50 14.10 -5.66
CA ILE A 77 -3.89 13.10 -6.64
C ILE A 77 -3.94 13.76 -8.01
N TYR A 78 -3.28 13.11 -8.96
CA TYR A 78 -3.23 13.53 -10.34
C TYR A 78 -4.00 12.55 -11.20
N ALA A 79 -4.57 13.04 -12.30
CA ALA A 79 -5.24 12.20 -13.28
C ALA A 79 -4.71 12.45 -14.69
N PHE A 80 -4.83 11.43 -15.53
CA PHE A 80 -4.63 11.53 -16.97
C PHE A 80 -5.48 10.48 -17.70
N ASP A 81 -5.78 10.71 -18.98
CA ASP A 81 -6.47 9.75 -19.84
C ASP A 81 -5.42 8.89 -20.58
N LEU A 82 -5.55 7.56 -20.54
CA LEU A 82 -4.69 6.64 -21.28
C LEU A 82 -4.61 6.93 -22.78
N ASN A 83 -5.66 7.51 -23.35
CA ASN A 83 -5.74 7.87 -24.76
C ASN A 83 -5.18 9.28 -25.07
N GLN A 84 -4.95 10.11 -24.01
CA GLN A 84 -4.48 11.50 -24.13
C GLN A 84 -3.40 11.78 -23.07
N ARG A 85 -2.30 11.03 -23.11
CA ARG A 85 -1.26 11.01 -22.07
C ARG A 85 -0.49 12.33 -21.91
N ASP A 86 -0.61 13.26 -22.85
CA ASP A 86 0.11 14.55 -22.80
C ASP A 86 -0.54 15.55 -21.82
N SER A 87 -1.71 15.24 -21.30
CA SER A 87 -2.44 16.08 -20.36
C SER A 87 -2.53 15.39 -19.00
N VAL A 88 -1.85 15.95 -18.00
CA VAL A 88 -1.92 15.53 -16.59
C VAL A 88 -2.45 16.71 -15.80
N TRP A 89 -3.42 16.46 -14.91
CA TRP A 89 -3.99 17.53 -14.05
C TRP A 89 -4.20 17.06 -12.63
N GLU A 90 -4.05 17.97 -11.67
CA GLU A 90 -4.38 17.70 -10.27
C GLU A 90 -5.90 17.65 -10.09
N VAL A 91 -6.40 16.62 -9.39
CA VAL A 91 -7.83 16.41 -9.14
C VAL A 91 -8.24 16.53 -7.68
N SER A 92 -7.30 16.66 -6.75
CA SER A 92 -7.50 16.64 -5.30
C SER A 92 -7.56 18.03 -4.66
N GLY A 93 -8.01 19.06 -5.40
CA GLY A 93 -8.09 20.43 -4.89
C GLY A 93 -8.96 20.58 -3.64
N ASP A 94 -9.94 19.71 -3.44
CA ASP A 94 -10.85 19.68 -2.28
C ASP A 94 -10.35 18.79 -1.12
N ALA A 95 -9.16 18.20 -1.21
CA ALA A 95 -8.58 17.39 -0.16
C ALA A 95 -8.20 18.24 1.08
N PRO A 96 -8.10 17.61 2.28
CA PRO A 96 -7.65 18.27 3.49
C PRO A 96 -6.35 19.05 3.32
N ALA A 97 -6.14 20.06 4.17
CA ALA A 97 -4.95 20.93 4.07
C ALA A 97 -3.65 20.18 4.36
N ASP A 98 -3.69 19.16 5.22
CA ASP A 98 -2.60 18.25 5.59
C ASP A 98 -2.67 16.94 4.81
N PHE A 99 -2.77 17.05 3.49
CA PHE A 99 -2.95 15.90 2.61
C PHE A 99 -1.60 15.38 2.09
N HIS A 100 -1.24 14.18 2.55
CA HIS A 100 -0.04 13.43 2.17
C HIS A 100 -0.44 12.05 1.67
N PRO A 101 -0.91 11.93 0.40
CA PRO A 101 -1.45 10.71 -0.14
C PRO A 101 -0.40 9.63 -0.33
N HIS A 102 -0.81 8.36 -0.12
CA HIS A 102 -0.03 7.15 -0.32
C HIS A 102 -0.81 6.17 -1.20
N GLY A 103 -1.14 4.95 -0.73
CA GLY A 103 -1.94 3.98 -1.44
C GLY A 103 -3.33 4.50 -1.78
N ILE A 104 -3.85 4.12 -2.95
CA ILE A 104 -5.16 4.54 -3.46
C ILE A 104 -5.96 3.37 -4.03
N SER A 105 -7.29 3.44 -3.92
CA SER A 105 -8.18 2.43 -4.47
C SER A 105 -9.44 3.05 -5.05
N LEU A 106 -9.77 2.70 -6.29
CA LEU A 106 -11.01 3.12 -6.93
C LEU A 106 -12.10 2.08 -6.73
N TRP A 107 -13.21 2.48 -6.12
CA TRP A 107 -14.42 1.68 -6.00
C TRP A 107 -15.50 2.18 -6.95
N THR A 108 -16.20 1.24 -7.62
CA THR A 108 -17.34 1.55 -8.48
C THR A 108 -18.55 0.79 -7.99
N GLY A 109 -19.62 1.50 -7.64
CA GLY A 109 -20.91 0.95 -7.26
C GLY A 109 -21.69 0.38 -8.45
N ALA A 110 -22.68 -0.45 -8.16
CA ALA A 110 -23.54 -1.05 -9.18
C ALA A 110 -24.36 -0.02 -9.99
N ASP A 111 -24.53 1.17 -9.46
CA ASP A 111 -25.17 2.33 -10.10
C ASP A 111 -24.20 3.18 -10.94
N GLY A 112 -22.91 2.79 -10.99
CA GLY A 112 -21.85 3.52 -11.67
C GLY A 112 -21.26 4.66 -10.84
N HIS A 113 -21.72 4.90 -9.60
CA HIS A 113 -21.11 5.87 -8.71
C HIS A 113 -19.71 5.42 -8.32
N GLN A 114 -18.73 6.32 -8.41
CA GLN A 114 -17.33 6.01 -8.12
C GLN A 114 -16.82 6.78 -6.91
N ARG A 115 -15.98 6.12 -6.11
CA ARG A 115 -15.25 6.69 -4.99
C ARG A 115 -13.78 6.32 -5.05
N LEU A 116 -12.94 7.32 -4.80
CA LEU A 116 -11.51 7.10 -4.59
C LEU A 116 -11.22 7.11 -3.07
N PHE A 117 -10.58 6.04 -2.61
CA PHE A 117 -10.07 5.91 -1.26
C PHE A 117 -8.58 6.19 -1.28
N VAL A 118 -8.10 6.96 -0.32
CA VAL A 118 -6.70 7.42 -0.30
C VAL A 118 -6.17 7.33 1.12
N ILE A 119 -5.06 6.63 1.33
CA ILE A 119 -4.29 6.73 2.57
C ILE A 119 -3.72 8.14 2.68
N ASN A 120 -3.97 8.80 3.80
CA ASN A 120 -3.42 10.11 4.11
C ASN A 120 -2.56 10.05 5.38
N HIS A 121 -1.28 10.35 5.25
CA HIS A 121 -0.35 10.49 6.36
C HIS A 121 -0.35 11.91 6.90
N ARG A 122 -1.42 12.30 7.60
CA ARG A 122 -1.54 13.63 8.21
C ARG A 122 -0.30 13.95 9.05
N ALA A 123 0.19 15.16 8.98
CA ALA A 123 1.40 15.63 9.66
C ALA A 123 2.69 14.87 9.28
N GLY A 124 2.70 14.15 8.15
CA GLY A 124 3.87 13.47 7.59
C GLY A 124 3.98 11.97 7.93
N PHE A 125 4.92 11.30 7.28
CA PHE A 125 5.04 9.84 7.26
C PHE A 125 5.43 9.20 8.62
N ASP A 126 6.18 9.92 9.47
CA ASP A 126 6.72 9.40 10.73
C ASP A 126 5.99 9.96 11.96
N THR A 127 4.66 10.09 11.90
CA THR A 127 3.89 10.70 12.97
C THR A 127 3.32 9.70 13.97
N ALA A 128 2.96 10.21 15.16
CA ALA A 128 2.40 9.44 16.25
C ALA A 128 0.99 8.90 15.93
N ASP A 129 0.51 7.98 16.74
CA ASP A 129 -0.81 7.37 16.66
C ASP A 129 -1.94 8.38 16.39
N GLY A 130 -2.82 8.07 15.43
CA GLY A 130 -3.96 8.90 15.07
C GLY A 130 -3.70 9.96 14.00
N ALA A 131 -2.49 10.07 13.49
CA ALA A 131 -2.16 10.98 12.40
C ALA A 131 -2.49 10.42 11.00
N HIS A 132 -3.00 9.18 10.90
CA HIS A 132 -3.34 8.55 9.64
C HIS A 132 -4.86 8.51 9.45
N ALA A 133 -5.28 8.65 8.20
CA ALA A 133 -6.66 8.50 7.80
C ALA A 133 -6.76 7.81 6.44
N VAL A 134 -7.93 7.24 6.16
CA VAL A 134 -8.39 6.98 4.79
C VAL A 134 -9.33 8.11 4.44
N GLU A 135 -8.97 8.89 3.44
CA GLU A 135 -9.81 9.93 2.87
C GLU A 135 -10.69 9.30 1.77
N ILE A 136 -11.98 9.58 1.80
CA ILE A 136 -12.94 9.12 0.79
C ILE A 136 -13.37 10.33 -0.04
N PHE A 137 -13.29 10.17 -1.36
CA PHE A 137 -13.72 11.18 -2.32
C PHE A 137 -14.78 10.60 -3.26
N ASP A 138 -15.81 11.37 -3.59
CA ASP A 138 -16.64 11.09 -4.75
C ASP A 138 -15.89 11.53 -6.02
N VAL A 139 -15.92 10.68 -7.05
CA VAL A 139 -15.31 10.96 -8.35
C VAL A 139 -16.34 11.59 -9.26
N GLY A 140 -16.11 12.84 -9.62
CA GLY A 140 -16.96 13.62 -10.53
C GLY A 140 -16.48 13.59 -11.97
N GLU A 141 -17.00 14.52 -12.76
CA GLU A 141 -16.62 14.68 -14.17
C GLU A 141 -15.11 14.93 -14.31
N ASN A 142 -14.48 14.33 -15.32
CA ASN A 142 -13.04 14.41 -15.59
C ASN A 142 -12.17 13.97 -14.40
N GLY A 143 -12.68 13.10 -13.52
CA GLY A 143 -11.96 12.60 -12.36
C GLY A 143 -11.79 13.61 -11.23
N MET A 144 -12.46 14.75 -11.25
CA MET A 144 -12.39 15.73 -10.15
C MET A 144 -12.91 15.11 -8.87
N LEU A 145 -12.13 15.24 -7.81
CA LEU A 145 -12.40 14.64 -6.51
C LEU A 145 -13.12 15.64 -5.59
N SER A 146 -14.23 15.21 -5.01
CA SER A 146 -14.95 15.95 -3.96
C SER A 146 -14.82 15.19 -2.65
N HIS A 147 -14.21 15.80 -1.63
CA HIS A 147 -13.98 15.15 -0.33
C HIS A 147 -15.28 14.86 0.38
N VAL A 148 -15.48 13.61 0.80
CA VAL A 148 -16.69 13.13 1.48
C VAL A 148 -16.45 13.03 2.99
N GLU A 149 -15.40 12.28 3.37
CA GLU A 149 -15.09 12.05 4.79
C GLU A 149 -13.65 11.56 4.99
N SER A 150 -13.17 11.73 6.22
CA SER A 150 -11.91 11.20 6.71
C SER A 150 -12.18 10.14 7.76
N ILE A 151 -11.68 8.93 7.57
CA ILE A 151 -11.86 7.81 8.49
C ILE A 151 -10.54 7.48 9.17
N SER A 152 -10.53 7.49 10.50
CA SER A 152 -9.43 6.99 11.33
C SER A 152 -9.99 6.01 12.35
N HIS A 153 -9.25 4.92 12.63
CA HIS A 153 -9.62 3.96 13.67
C HIS A 153 -8.36 3.31 14.27
N GLN A 154 -8.53 2.68 15.44
CA GLN A 154 -7.40 2.16 16.23
C GLN A 154 -6.58 1.05 15.55
N ALA A 155 -7.13 0.37 14.53
CA ALA A 155 -6.41 -0.66 13.79
C ALA A 155 -5.64 -0.11 12.57
N LEU A 156 -5.71 1.21 12.30
CA LEU A 156 -4.96 1.92 11.26
C LEU A 156 -3.64 2.42 11.87
N LEU A 157 -2.66 1.52 12.01
CA LEU A 157 -1.44 1.74 12.78
C LEU A 157 -0.36 2.48 11.98
N SER A 158 0.00 1.94 10.84
CA SER A 158 0.99 2.46 9.89
C SER A 158 0.53 2.09 8.49
N PRO A 159 -0.57 2.73 8.01
CA PRO A 159 -1.18 2.31 6.76
C PRO A 159 -0.24 2.58 5.59
N ASN A 160 -0.23 1.66 4.63
CA ASN A 160 0.56 1.77 3.41
C ASN A 160 -0.37 1.84 2.21
N ASP A 161 -1.20 0.82 2.01
CA ASP A 161 -2.11 0.73 0.88
C ASP A 161 -3.54 0.45 1.34
N VAL A 162 -4.51 0.74 0.48
CA VAL A 162 -5.95 0.61 0.73
C VAL A 162 -6.64 -0.15 -0.39
N LEU A 163 -7.59 -1.00 -0.02
CA LEU A 163 -8.48 -1.72 -0.93
C LEU A 163 -9.93 -1.40 -0.59
N ALA A 164 -10.60 -0.67 -1.43
CA ALA A 164 -12.01 -0.36 -1.30
C ALA A 164 -12.88 -1.56 -1.71
N VAL A 165 -13.82 -1.97 -0.83
CA VAL A 165 -14.72 -3.10 -1.07
C VAL A 165 -16.20 -2.74 -0.93
N GLY A 166 -16.49 -1.46 -0.73
CA GLY A 166 -17.82 -0.91 -0.64
C GLY A 166 -17.79 0.62 -0.58
N PRO A 167 -18.94 1.30 -0.54
CA PRO A 167 -18.99 2.77 -0.56
C PRO A 167 -18.33 3.44 0.66
N ARG A 168 -18.16 2.70 1.76
CA ARG A 168 -17.43 3.12 2.96
C ARG A 168 -16.59 2.02 3.58
N SER A 169 -16.55 0.82 2.99
CA SER A 169 -15.84 -0.35 3.53
C SER A 169 -14.53 -0.56 2.79
N PHE A 170 -13.46 -0.82 3.54
CA PHE A 170 -12.13 -1.00 2.97
C PHE A 170 -11.24 -1.86 3.84
N TYR A 171 -10.24 -2.46 3.24
CA TYR A 171 -9.04 -2.96 3.91
C TYR A 171 -7.92 -1.93 3.80
N ALA A 172 -7.02 -1.91 4.79
CA ALA A 172 -5.77 -1.18 4.69
C ALA A 172 -4.64 -2.04 5.25
N THR A 173 -3.54 -2.12 4.53
CA THR A 173 -2.31 -2.73 5.02
C THR A 173 -1.63 -1.80 6.00
N ASN A 174 -1.09 -2.34 7.08
CA ASN A 174 -0.16 -1.64 7.96
C ASN A 174 1.22 -2.21 7.71
N ASP A 175 2.14 -1.42 7.22
CA ASP A 175 3.50 -1.87 6.90
C ASP A 175 4.31 -2.26 8.14
N ARG A 176 3.95 -1.72 9.29
CA ARG A 176 4.58 -1.97 10.59
C ARG A 176 3.56 -1.93 11.72
N ALA A 177 3.86 -2.66 12.81
CA ALA A 177 3.13 -2.52 14.07
C ALA A 177 3.63 -1.29 14.87
N TYR A 178 4.88 -0.89 14.66
CA TYR A 178 5.52 0.26 15.31
C TYR A 178 6.04 1.23 14.25
N HIS A 179 5.45 2.42 14.13
CA HIS A 179 5.88 3.41 13.13
C HIS A 179 7.05 4.27 13.57
N THR A 180 7.41 4.29 14.86
CA THR A 180 8.55 5.07 15.37
C THR A 180 9.39 4.30 16.38
N GLY A 181 10.61 4.80 16.63
CA GLY A 181 11.49 4.31 17.68
C GLY A 181 12.24 3.01 17.35
N MET A 182 12.89 2.45 18.38
CA MET A 182 13.75 1.28 18.23
C MET A 182 12.98 0.04 17.75
N MET A 183 11.73 -0.14 18.19
CA MET A 183 10.92 -1.29 17.79
C MET A 183 10.59 -1.27 16.30
N ALA A 184 10.27 -0.10 15.73
CA ALA A 184 10.08 0.06 14.29
C ALA A 184 11.33 -0.34 13.48
N SER A 185 12.51 0.08 13.94
CA SER A 185 13.78 -0.32 13.33
C SER A 185 14.04 -1.83 13.44
N LEU A 186 13.78 -2.42 14.60
CA LEU A 186 13.92 -3.87 14.79
C LEU A 186 12.95 -4.64 13.88
N GLU A 187 11.70 -4.22 13.80
CA GLU A 187 10.69 -4.82 12.94
C GLU A 187 11.14 -4.82 11.47
N ALA A 188 11.53 -3.66 10.94
CA ALA A 188 11.96 -3.50 9.55
C ALA A 188 13.26 -4.27 9.25
N TYR A 189 14.33 -4.04 10.03
CA TYR A 189 15.64 -4.61 9.71
C TYR A 189 15.75 -6.12 9.97
N PHE A 190 14.98 -6.65 10.91
CA PHE A 190 14.97 -8.09 11.19
C PHE A 190 13.85 -8.84 10.45
N GLY A 191 12.98 -8.14 9.72
CA GLY A 191 11.85 -8.72 9.01
C GLY A 191 10.92 -9.45 9.97
N LEU A 192 10.58 -8.80 11.10
CA LEU A 192 9.67 -9.40 12.08
C LEU A 192 8.25 -9.35 11.50
N PRO A 193 7.50 -10.46 11.56
CA PRO A 193 6.15 -10.52 11.00
C PRO A 193 5.13 -9.92 11.99
N LEU A 194 5.22 -8.60 12.23
CA LEU A 194 4.36 -7.89 13.16
C LEU A 194 3.33 -7.00 12.46
N SER A 195 3.49 -6.75 11.16
CA SER A 195 2.52 -5.99 10.37
C SER A 195 1.22 -6.76 10.15
N SER A 196 0.20 -6.04 9.67
CA SER A 196 -1.18 -6.48 9.67
C SER A 196 -1.98 -5.91 8.50
N VAL A 197 -3.19 -6.43 8.33
CA VAL A 197 -4.25 -5.82 7.51
C VAL A 197 -5.41 -5.46 8.44
N SER A 198 -5.89 -4.23 8.37
CA SER A 198 -7.12 -3.79 9.04
C SER A 198 -8.30 -3.84 8.07
N TYR A 199 -9.51 -3.97 8.60
CA TYR A 199 -10.77 -3.88 7.87
C TYR A 199 -11.70 -2.89 8.55
N PHE A 200 -12.27 -1.97 7.78
CA PHE A 200 -13.33 -1.07 8.21
C PHE A 200 -14.64 -1.47 7.51
N ASP A 201 -15.65 -1.82 8.29
CA ASP A 201 -16.94 -2.33 7.78
C ASP A 201 -17.93 -1.24 7.34
N GLY A 202 -17.53 0.02 7.42
CA GLY A 202 -18.36 1.21 7.20
C GLY A 202 -18.81 1.87 8.50
N THR A 203 -18.57 1.25 9.65
CA THR A 203 -18.92 1.75 11.00
C THR A 203 -17.76 1.65 11.99
N GLN A 204 -17.07 0.52 11.99
CA GLN A 204 -15.97 0.25 12.91
C GLN A 204 -14.82 -0.45 12.19
N GLY A 205 -13.62 -0.25 12.69
CA GLY A 205 -12.40 -0.87 12.16
C GLY A 205 -11.79 -1.88 13.14
N ASP A 206 -11.36 -3.02 12.61
CA ASP A 206 -10.69 -4.08 13.35
C ASP A 206 -9.57 -4.72 12.53
N MET A 207 -8.78 -5.60 13.15
CA MET A 207 -7.75 -6.37 12.45
C MET A 207 -8.38 -7.54 11.67
N ALA A 208 -8.09 -7.61 10.36
CA ALA A 208 -8.51 -8.69 9.48
C ALA A 208 -7.45 -9.79 9.32
N ALA A 209 -6.17 -9.41 9.30
CA ALA A 209 -5.05 -10.35 9.24
C ALA A 209 -3.82 -9.80 9.96
N HIS A 210 -2.91 -10.69 10.36
CA HIS A 210 -1.69 -10.35 11.10
C HIS A 210 -0.54 -11.31 10.74
N ALA A 211 0.60 -11.12 11.40
CA ALA A 211 1.81 -11.92 11.21
C ALA A 211 2.38 -11.83 9.79
N ILE A 212 2.46 -10.62 9.24
CA ILE A 212 3.00 -10.28 7.93
C ILE A 212 4.35 -9.55 8.13
N ALA A 213 5.33 -9.81 7.27
CA ALA A 213 6.63 -9.14 7.33
C ALA A 213 6.66 -7.98 6.34
N TYR A 214 6.21 -6.81 6.78
CA TYR A 214 6.04 -5.59 6.00
C TYR A 214 4.93 -5.75 4.94
N ALA A 215 3.67 -5.59 5.36
CA ALA A 215 2.52 -5.58 4.47
C ALA A 215 2.54 -4.29 3.63
N ASN A 216 2.51 -4.44 2.31
CA ASN A 216 2.56 -3.33 1.36
C ASN A 216 1.28 -3.34 0.51
N GLY A 217 1.36 -3.41 -0.79
CA GLY A 217 0.21 -3.40 -1.69
C GLY A 217 -0.87 -4.43 -1.36
N ILE A 218 -2.12 -4.07 -1.63
CA ILE A 218 -3.28 -4.94 -1.41
C ILE A 218 -4.26 -4.84 -2.57
N ASN A 219 -4.75 -5.99 -3.06
CA ASN A 219 -5.79 -6.02 -4.10
C ASN A 219 -6.70 -7.23 -3.93
N ILE A 220 -7.75 -7.35 -4.76
CA ILE A 220 -8.80 -8.35 -4.63
C ILE A 220 -9.09 -9.03 -5.96
N SER A 221 -9.42 -10.34 -5.92
CA SER A 221 -9.87 -11.07 -7.10
C SER A 221 -11.17 -10.48 -7.68
N ALA A 222 -11.38 -10.66 -8.97
CA ALA A 222 -12.55 -10.12 -9.67
C ALA A 222 -13.89 -10.58 -9.08
N ASP A 223 -13.94 -11.77 -8.47
CA ASP A 223 -15.12 -12.31 -7.79
C ASP A 223 -15.22 -11.88 -6.32
N GLY A 224 -14.22 -11.14 -5.80
CA GLY A 224 -14.20 -10.62 -4.45
C GLY A 224 -13.92 -11.65 -3.36
N THR A 225 -13.51 -12.87 -3.70
CA THR A 225 -13.33 -13.98 -2.75
C THR A 225 -11.90 -14.14 -2.24
N GLU A 226 -10.90 -13.66 -2.99
CA GLU A 226 -9.50 -13.70 -2.58
C GLU A 226 -8.93 -12.29 -2.45
N VAL A 227 -8.15 -12.07 -1.39
CA VAL A 227 -7.38 -10.83 -1.18
C VAL A 227 -5.89 -11.14 -1.28
N TYR A 228 -5.19 -10.34 -2.07
CA TYR A 228 -3.75 -10.43 -2.31
C TYR A 228 -3.05 -9.35 -1.51
N VAL A 229 -2.00 -9.72 -0.75
CA VAL A 229 -1.21 -8.79 0.05
C VAL A 229 0.27 -8.98 -0.27
N ALA A 230 0.93 -7.93 -0.71
CA ALA A 230 2.37 -7.90 -0.88
C ALA A 230 3.05 -7.99 0.50
N GLU A 231 3.85 -9.04 0.71
CA GLU A 231 4.69 -9.19 1.90
C GLU A 231 6.15 -8.91 1.51
N LEU A 232 6.53 -7.64 1.57
CA LEU A 232 7.74 -7.08 0.97
C LEU A 232 9.00 -7.79 1.46
N LEU A 233 9.22 -7.88 2.78
CA LEU A 233 10.46 -8.45 3.33
C LEU A 233 10.52 -9.98 3.23
N ALA A 234 9.38 -10.65 3.03
CA ALA A 234 9.34 -12.08 2.77
C ALA A 234 9.37 -12.41 1.26
N ARG A 235 9.33 -11.40 0.38
CA ARG A 235 9.35 -11.52 -1.09
C ARG A 235 8.31 -12.50 -1.62
N ARG A 236 7.07 -12.22 -1.26
CA ARG A 236 5.92 -13.04 -1.68
C ARG A 236 4.64 -12.20 -1.69
N VAL A 237 3.66 -12.67 -2.43
CA VAL A 237 2.28 -12.23 -2.30
C VAL A 237 1.53 -13.27 -1.47
N ARG A 238 0.93 -12.85 -0.36
CA ARG A 238 -0.01 -13.70 0.39
C ARG A 238 -1.37 -13.64 -0.26
N VAL A 239 -2.02 -14.79 -0.34
CA VAL A 239 -3.39 -14.92 -0.80
C VAL A 239 -4.25 -15.37 0.38
N TYR A 240 -5.30 -14.61 0.64
CA TYR A 240 -6.25 -14.88 1.70
C TYR A 240 -7.62 -15.18 1.11
N ASP A 241 -8.32 -16.15 1.69
CA ASP A 241 -9.75 -16.32 1.48
C ASP A 241 -10.47 -15.22 2.28
N ARG A 242 -11.36 -14.49 1.64
CA ARG A 242 -12.13 -13.41 2.23
C ARG A 242 -13.51 -13.89 2.64
N ASP A 243 -13.86 -13.72 3.91
CA ASP A 243 -15.23 -13.77 4.37
C ASP A 243 -15.90 -12.43 4.09
N VAL A 244 -16.85 -12.41 3.15
CA VAL A 244 -17.49 -11.18 2.67
C VAL A 244 -18.38 -10.53 3.76
N GLU A 245 -18.96 -11.33 4.67
CA GLU A 245 -19.85 -10.83 5.70
C GLU A 245 -19.09 -10.19 6.88
N SER A 246 -18.03 -10.88 7.35
CA SER A 246 -17.25 -10.41 8.50
C SER A 246 -16.04 -9.55 8.13
N GLY A 247 -15.60 -9.60 6.89
CA GLY A 247 -14.34 -8.99 6.44
C GLY A 247 -13.08 -9.69 6.92
N GLN A 248 -13.18 -10.83 7.61
CA GLN A 248 -12.03 -11.58 8.08
C GLN A 248 -11.28 -12.26 6.93
N LEU A 249 -9.96 -12.30 7.06
CA LEU A 249 -9.06 -12.89 6.08
C LEU A 249 -8.43 -14.17 6.64
N SER A 250 -8.61 -15.29 5.92
CA SER A 250 -8.01 -16.58 6.27
C SER A 250 -6.87 -16.89 5.31
N ALA A 251 -5.66 -17.14 5.85
CA ALA A 251 -4.50 -17.43 5.01
C ALA A 251 -4.71 -18.73 4.20
N ASN A 252 -4.61 -18.61 2.87
CA ASN A 252 -4.79 -19.73 1.93
C ASN A 252 -3.42 -20.19 1.41
N ARG A 253 -2.74 -19.36 0.62
CA ARG A 253 -1.46 -19.70 -0.03
C ARG A 253 -0.55 -18.47 -0.13
N ALA A 254 0.67 -18.69 -0.62
CA ALA A 254 1.60 -17.61 -0.93
C ALA A 254 2.30 -17.87 -2.26
N LEU A 255 2.50 -16.80 -3.03
CA LEU A 255 3.21 -16.79 -4.30
C LEU A 255 4.58 -16.16 -4.08
N ALA A 256 5.65 -16.91 -4.29
CA ALA A 256 7.01 -16.37 -4.19
C ALA A 256 7.31 -15.46 -5.39
N VAL A 257 7.93 -14.32 -5.10
CA VAL A 257 8.40 -13.37 -6.12
C VAL A 257 9.90 -13.15 -6.00
N PRO A 258 10.60 -12.79 -7.10
CA PRO A 258 12.08 -12.71 -7.09
C PRO A 258 12.61 -11.49 -6.33
N THR A 259 11.81 -10.45 -6.20
CA THR A 259 12.16 -9.18 -5.55
C THR A 259 11.19 -8.86 -4.41
N ALA A 260 11.40 -7.77 -3.70
CA ALA A 260 10.44 -7.25 -2.75
C ALA A 260 9.22 -6.68 -3.50
N PRO A 261 8.02 -7.26 -3.34
CA PRO A 261 6.82 -6.72 -3.97
C PRO A 261 6.37 -5.45 -3.26
N ASP A 262 6.01 -4.45 -4.04
CA ASP A 262 5.41 -3.20 -3.56
C ASP A 262 3.91 -3.21 -3.86
N ASN A 263 3.41 -2.40 -4.77
CA ASN A 263 1.98 -2.36 -5.11
C ASN A 263 1.56 -3.54 -5.98
N ILE A 264 0.28 -3.91 -5.93
CA ILE A 264 -0.31 -5.01 -6.69
C ILE A 264 -1.51 -4.47 -7.48
N GLU A 265 -1.46 -4.60 -8.80
CA GLU A 265 -2.61 -4.38 -9.67
C GLU A 265 -3.06 -5.69 -10.33
N ILE A 266 -4.35 -5.76 -10.68
CA ILE A 266 -4.95 -6.95 -11.29
C ILE A 266 -5.62 -6.53 -12.60
N ASP A 267 -5.27 -7.20 -13.69
CA ASP A 267 -5.89 -6.96 -14.96
C ASP A 267 -7.20 -7.78 -15.15
N GLU A 268 -7.91 -7.51 -16.24
CA GLU A 268 -9.18 -8.15 -16.59
C GLU A 268 -9.07 -9.68 -16.74
N ARG A 269 -7.87 -10.22 -16.92
CA ARG A 269 -7.61 -11.67 -17.02
C ARG A 269 -7.31 -12.30 -15.67
N GLY A 270 -7.15 -11.50 -14.62
CA GLY A 270 -6.74 -11.92 -13.30
C GLY A 270 -5.22 -12.08 -13.16
N ASP A 271 -4.42 -11.53 -14.10
CA ASP A 271 -2.96 -11.51 -13.98
C ASP A 271 -2.55 -10.45 -12.97
N LEU A 272 -1.60 -10.79 -12.06
CA LEU A 272 -1.08 -9.87 -11.06
C LEU A 272 0.11 -9.08 -11.63
N TRP A 273 0.00 -7.76 -11.59
CA TRP A 273 1.07 -6.81 -11.91
C TRP A 273 1.65 -6.31 -10.59
N ILE A 274 2.94 -6.52 -10.38
CA ILE A 274 3.59 -6.28 -9.10
C ILE A 274 4.74 -5.28 -9.31
N GLY A 275 4.68 -4.16 -8.57
CA GLY A 275 5.69 -3.12 -8.53
C GLY A 275 6.94 -3.50 -7.73
#